data_310ca055560b7bfb2279664c06beca0f
#
_entry.id   310ca055560b7bfb2279664c06beca0f
#
_cell.length_a   1.000
_cell.length_b   1.000
_cell.length_c   1.000
_cell.angle_alpha   90.00
_cell.angle_beta   90.00
_cell.angle_gamma   90.00
#
_symmetry.space_group_name_H-M   'P 1'
#
loop_
_entity.id
_entity.type
_entity.pdbx_description
1 polymer ?
#
loop_
_entity_poly.entity_id
_entity_poly.type
_entity_poly.pdbx_seq_one_letter_code
_entity_poly.pdbx_strand_id
1 'polypeptide(L)'
;LTFNKFTGSRGKSGSNDANAEYLAQLRRVMDEADVAYQFAELGKVDLGGGGTIAYIMANYGMEVIDSGVAVLNMHAPYEISSKADVYEAVKGYKAFLLYA
;
A
#
# COMPACT_ATOMS: atom_id res chain seq x y z
N LEU A 1 1.74 -2.96 8.73
CA LEU A 1 1.87 -2.31 7.42
C LEU A 1 1.25 -3.20 6.34
N THR A 2 0.39 -2.62 5.53
CA THR A 2 -0.32 -3.35 4.49
C THR A 2 0.04 -2.75 3.13
N PHE A 3 0.34 -3.63 2.17
CA PHE A 3 0.58 -3.26 0.78
C PHE A 3 -0.58 -3.73 -0.08
N ASN A 4 -1.07 -2.86 -0.94
CA ASN A 4 -2.09 -3.19 -1.93
C ASN A 4 -1.43 -3.27 -3.30
N LYS A 5 -1.30 -4.49 -3.81
CA LYS A 5 -0.71 -4.74 -5.13
C LYS A 5 -1.51 -4.05 -6.22
N PHE A 6 -2.83 -4.15 -6.16
CA PHE A 6 -3.73 -3.55 -7.12
C PHE A 6 -4.58 -2.49 -6.43
N THR A 7 -4.60 -1.29 -6.98
CA THR A 7 -5.54 -0.25 -6.61
C THR A 7 -6.36 0.12 -7.83
N GLY A 8 -7.64 -0.20 -7.77
CA GLY A 8 -8.57 0.09 -8.83
C GLY A 8 -9.20 1.45 -8.67
N SER A 9 -9.93 1.85 -9.68
CA SER A 9 -10.44 3.20 -9.73
C SER A 9 -11.96 3.23 -9.70
N ARG A 10 -12.53 3.07 -8.56
CA ARG A 10 -13.97 3.30 -8.42
C ARG A 10 -14.31 4.73 -8.85
N GLY A 11 -14.82 4.88 -10.07
CA GLY A 11 -15.15 6.17 -10.64
C GLY A 11 -13.95 7.05 -11.03
N LYS A 12 -12.73 6.53 -10.95
CA LYS A 12 -11.50 7.21 -11.40
C LYS A 12 -11.06 6.64 -12.73
N SER A 13 -10.28 7.37 -13.50
CA SER A 13 -9.93 7.00 -14.88
C SER A 13 -8.68 6.12 -14.99
N GLY A 14 -8.24 5.48 -13.91
CA GLY A 14 -7.04 4.67 -13.97
C GLY A 14 -6.88 3.73 -12.79
N SER A 15 -5.91 2.84 -12.91
CA SER A 15 -5.57 1.87 -11.88
C SER A 15 -4.06 1.66 -11.85
N ASN A 16 -3.58 1.04 -10.78
CA ASN A 16 -2.19 0.61 -10.66
C ASN A 16 -2.16 -0.85 -10.25
N ASP A 17 -1.33 -1.64 -10.92
CA ASP A 17 -1.07 -3.04 -10.57
C ASP A 17 0.46 -3.21 -10.49
N ALA A 18 0.98 -3.33 -9.27
CA ALA A 18 2.42 -3.46 -9.06
C ALA A 18 2.92 -4.80 -9.62
N ASN A 19 4.05 -4.76 -10.33
CA ASN A 19 4.61 -5.96 -10.94
C ASN A 19 5.31 -6.87 -9.91
N ALA A 20 5.51 -8.12 -10.28
CA ALA A 20 6.06 -9.13 -9.38
C ALA A 20 7.50 -8.82 -8.96
N GLU A 21 8.29 -8.24 -9.84
CA GLU A 21 9.68 -7.89 -9.55
C GLU A 21 9.77 -6.80 -8.48
N TYR A 22 8.92 -5.81 -8.58
CA TYR A 22 8.85 -4.74 -7.58
C TYR A 22 8.36 -5.28 -6.23
N LEU A 23 7.36 -6.17 -6.24
CA LEU A 23 6.89 -6.83 -5.02
C LEU A 23 8.00 -7.64 -4.36
N ALA A 24 8.80 -8.36 -5.14
CA ALA A 24 9.92 -9.13 -4.62
C ALA A 24 10.96 -8.22 -3.96
N GLN A 25 11.24 -7.07 -4.56
CA GLN A 25 12.14 -6.08 -3.97
C GLN A 25 11.62 -5.55 -2.64
N LEU A 26 10.33 -5.22 -2.58
CA LEU A 26 9.71 -4.73 -1.36
C LEU A 26 9.73 -5.79 -0.26
N ARG A 27 9.40 -7.03 -0.59
CA ARG A 27 9.45 -8.13 0.37
C ARG A 27 10.85 -8.31 0.94
N ARG A 28 11.86 -8.27 0.10
CA ARG A 28 13.25 -8.39 0.54
C ARG A 28 13.61 -7.27 1.51
N VAL A 29 13.27 -6.03 1.18
CA VAL A 29 13.57 -4.88 2.03
C VAL A 29 12.88 -5.00 3.39
N MET A 30 11.60 -5.37 3.40
CA MET A 30 10.83 -5.50 4.64
C MET A 30 11.31 -6.67 5.49
N ASP A 31 11.61 -7.80 4.87
CA ASP A 31 12.10 -9.00 5.60
C ASP A 31 13.47 -8.74 6.22
N GLU A 32 14.38 -8.10 5.50
CA GLU A 32 15.71 -7.77 6.02
C GLU A 32 15.64 -6.76 7.17
N ALA A 33 14.68 -5.87 7.16
CA ALA A 33 14.49 -4.87 8.21
C ALA A 33 13.60 -5.36 9.36
N ASP A 34 13.14 -6.61 9.29
CA ASP A 34 12.25 -7.22 10.30
C ASP A 34 10.97 -6.40 10.51
N VAL A 35 10.36 -5.96 9.42
CA VAL A 35 9.10 -5.23 9.43
C VAL A 35 7.94 -6.19 9.30
N ALA A 36 6.94 -6.08 10.17
CA ALA A 36 5.69 -6.84 10.02
C ALA A 36 4.84 -6.21 8.93
N TYR A 37 4.54 -6.98 7.88
CA TYR A 37 3.75 -6.52 6.75
C TYR A 37 2.87 -7.62 6.19
N GLN A 38 1.88 -7.22 5.40
CA GLN A 38 1.04 -8.15 4.66
C GLN A 38 0.61 -7.51 3.35
N PHE A 39 0.22 -8.34 2.40
CA PHE A 39 -0.44 -7.89 1.18
C PHE A 39 -1.95 -8.05 1.33
N ALA A 40 -2.68 -7.10 0.77
CA ALA A 40 -4.13 -7.15 0.75
C ALA A 40 -4.63 -6.79 -0.65
N GLU A 41 -5.80 -7.32 -0.98
CA GLU A 41 -6.50 -7.00 -2.23
C GLU A 41 -7.98 -6.83 -1.94
N LEU A 42 -8.61 -5.96 -2.70
CA LEU A 42 -10.06 -5.83 -2.65
C LEU A 42 -10.70 -6.93 -3.48
N GLY A 43 -11.71 -7.57 -2.94
CA GLY A 43 -12.36 -8.71 -3.61
C GLY A 43 -13.10 -8.34 -4.88
N LYS A 44 -13.49 -7.07 -5.02
CA LYS A 44 -14.16 -6.57 -6.22
C LYS A 44 -13.46 -5.31 -6.69
N VAL A 45 -12.72 -5.46 -7.77
CA VAL A 45 -12.14 -4.33 -8.50
C VAL A 45 -13.29 -3.46 -9.00
N ASP A 46 -13.13 -2.18 -9.03
CA ASP A 46 -14.12 -1.17 -9.43
C ASP A 46 -15.26 -0.94 -8.43
N LEU A 47 -15.82 -1.97 -7.84
CA LEU A 47 -16.88 -1.83 -6.85
C LEU A 47 -16.36 -1.67 -5.43
N GLY A 48 -15.23 -2.29 -5.14
CA GLY A 48 -14.66 -2.34 -3.80
C GLY A 48 -14.05 -1.03 -3.30
N GLY A 49 -13.83 -0.10 -4.15
CA GLY A 49 -13.17 1.15 -3.80
C GLY A 49 -11.66 1.00 -3.75
N GLY A 50 -10.87 1.57 -3.13
CA GLY A 50 -9.41 1.46 -3.14
C GLY A 50 -8.77 2.27 -4.23
N GLY A 51 -9.47 3.28 -4.71
CA GLY A 51 -8.89 4.24 -5.62
C GLY A 51 -8.00 5.19 -4.84
N THR A 52 -6.70 5.13 -5.13
CA THR A 52 -5.68 6.03 -4.55
C THR A 52 -5.09 6.89 -5.64
N ILE A 53 -4.11 7.70 -5.28
CA ILE A 53 -3.37 8.49 -6.27
C ILE A 53 -2.29 7.66 -6.98
N ALA A 54 -2.16 6.40 -6.67
CA ALA A 54 -1.13 5.53 -7.23
C ALA A 54 -1.16 5.49 -8.76
N TYR A 55 -2.36 5.46 -9.36
CA TYR A 55 -2.48 5.43 -10.82
C TYR A 55 -1.92 6.69 -11.49
N ILE A 56 -1.99 7.83 -10.82
CA ILE A 56 -1.45 9.09 -11.35
C ILE A 56 0.06 9.00 -11.50
N MET A 57 0.73 8.48 -10.48
CA MET A 57 2.18 8.30 -10.51
C MET A 57 2.58 7.20 -11.49
N ALA A 58 1.79 6.13 -11.56
CA ALA A 58 2.05 5.02 -12.48
C ALA A 58 2.00 5.46 -13.94
N ASN A 59 1.18 6.47 -14.28
CA ASN A 59 1.12 7.02 -15.64
C ASN A 59 2.43 7.65 -16.09
N TYR A 60 3.33 7.97 -15.17
CA TYR A 60 4.66 8.47 -15.49
C TYR A 60 5.71 7.37 -15.62
N GLY A 61 5.30 6.12 -15.61
CA GLY A 61 6.20 4.97 -15.69
C GLY A 61 6.92 4.62 -14.41
N MET A 62 6.48 5.15 -13.28
CA MET A 62 7.06 4.82 -11.98
C MET A 62 6.62 3.46 -11.48
N GLU A 63 7.51 2.80 -10.73
CA GLU A 63 7.11 1.66 -9.92
C GLU A 63 6.35 2.16 -8.71
N VAL A 64 5.08 1.79 -8.57
CA VAL A 64 4.21 2.33 -7.53
C VAL A 64 3.46 1.20 -6.83
N ILE A 65 3.35 1.32 -5.53
CA ILE A 65 2.49 0.46 -4.72
C ILE A 65 1.81 1.32 -3.65
N ASP A 66 0.58 0.98 -3.33
CA ASP A 66 -0.13 1.62 -2.25
C ASP A 66 0.17 0.92 -0.93
N SER A 67 0.43 1.69 0.11
CA SER A 67 0.71 1.11 1.42
C SER A 67 0.14 1.98 2.54
N GLY A 68 -0.18 1.34 3.65
CA GLY A 68 -0.71 2.05 4.80
C GLY A 68 -0.92 1.16 6.01
N VAL A 69 -1.56 1.72 7.01
CA VAL A 69 -1.95 1.00 8.21
C VAL A 69 -3.44 0.67 8.16
N ALA A 70 -3.84 -0.40 8.84
CA ALA A 70 -5.25 -0.74 8.97
C ALA A 70 -5.95 0.30 9.85
N VAL A 71 -7.12 0.72 9.42
CA VAL A 71 -7.92 1.74 10.12
C VAL A 71 -9.34 1.24 10.26
N LEU A 72 -9.94 1.52 11.41
CA LEU A 72 -11.38 1.37 11.60
C LEU A 72 -12.05 2.71 11.34
N ASN A 73 -13.23 2.68 10.72
CA ASN A 73 -14.05 3.87 10.45
C ASN A 73 -13.36 4.89 9.54
N MET A 74 -12.71 4.42 8.49
CA MET A 74 -12.06 5.30 7.51
C MET A 74 -13.05 6.33 6.95
N HIS A 75 -12.61 7.58 6.90
CA HIS A 75 -13.39 8.74 6.45
C HIS A 75 -14.51 9.18 7.41
N ALA A 76 -14.61 8.58 8.58
CA ALA A 76 -15.52 9.01 9.62
C ALA A 76 -14.88 10.09 10.51
N PRO A 77 -15.67 10.81 11.32
CA PRO A 77 -15.10 11.78 12.27
C PRO A 77 -14.17 11.14 13.32
N TYR A 78 -14.36 9.86 13.58
CA TYR A 78 -13.52 9.09 14.49
C TYR A 78 -12.92 7.91 13.74
N GLU A 79 -11.62 7.92 13.58
CA GLU A 79 -10.86 6.82 13.00
C GLU A 79 -9.93 6.24 14.07
N ILE A 80 -9.79 4.92 14.07
CA ILE A 80 -8.96 4.22 15.05
C ILE A 80 -7.93 3.37 14.33
N SER A 81 -6.67 3.46 14.74
CA SER A 81 -5.60 2.62 14.25
C SER A 81 -4.78 2.09 15.42
N SER A 82 -4.17 0.92 15.23
CA SER A 82 -3.28 0.34 16.22
C SER A 82 -1.96 1.10 16.26
N LYS A 83 -1.48 1.42 17.46
CA LYS A 83 -0.14 2.02 17.65
C LYS A 83 0.96 1.09 17.16
N ALA A 84 0.79 -0.23 17.31
CA ALA A 84 1.75 -1.20 16.80
C ALA A 84 1.85 -1.14 15.29
N ASP A 85 0.72 -1.00 14.59
CA ASP A 85 0.71 -0.88 13.14
C ASP A 85 1.40 0.40 12.68
N VAL A 86 1.19 1.51 13.39
CA VAL A 86 1.87 2.78 13.11
C VAL A 86 3.38 2.64 13.30
N TYR A 87 3.80 1.98 14.37
CA TYR A 87 5.22 1.73 14.63
C TYR A 87 5.87 0.90 13.51
N GLU A 88 5.20 -0.17 13.08
CA GLU A 88 5.69 -1.01 11.98
C GLU A 88 5.72 -0.22 10.66
N ALA A 89 4.78 0.67 10.43
CA ALA A 89 4.77 1.53 9.25
C ALA A 89 5.98 2.46 9.24
N VAL A 90 6.33 3.06 10.37
CA VAL A 90 7.54 3.90 10.47
C VAL A 90 8.79 3.10 10.12
N LYS A 91 8.92 1.89 10.67
CA LYS A 91 10.03 0.99 10.33
C LYS A 91 10.07 0.67 8.84
N GLY A 92 8.91 0.37 8.27
CA GLY A 92 8.79 0.01 6.85
C GLY A 92 9.17 1.16 5.93
N TYR A 93 8.66 2.35 6.18
CA TYR A 93 8.99 3.51 5.36
C TYR A 93 10.47 3.89 5.47
N LYS A 94 11.03 3.80 6.68
CA LYS A 94 12.46 4.02 6.87
C LYS A 94 13.29 3.00 6.09
N ALA A 95 12.94 1.72 6.16
CA ALA A 95 13.63 0.67 5.41
C ALA A 95 13.52 0.91 3.90
N PHE A 96 12.36 1.30 3.42
CA PHE A 96 12.14 1.61 2.00
C PHE A 96 13.07 2.75 1.54
N LEU A 97 13.10 3.83 2.31
CA LEU A 97 13.93 4.99 1.94
C LEU A 97 15.44 4.69 1.96
N LEU A 98 15.87 3.77 2.82
CA LEU A 98 17.28 3.45 2.96
C LEU A 98 17.76 2.35 1.98
N TYR A 99 16.90 1.39 1.63
CA TYR A 99 17.35 0.15 1.00
C TYR A 99 16.60 -0.23 -0.29
N ALA A 100 15.54 0.47 -0.62
CA ALA A 100 14.79 0.14 -1.85
C ALA A 100 15.41 0.75 -3.11
#